data_b32fa0c47e360f64a71d7eafa4cd3730
#
_entry.id   b32fa0c47e360f64a71d7eafa4cd3730
#
_cell.length_a   1.000
_cell.length_b   1.000
_cell.length_c   1.000
_cell.angle_alpha   90.00
_cell.angle_beta   90.00
_cell.angle_gamma   90.00
#
_symmetry.space_group_name_H-M   'P 1'
#
loop_
_entity.id
_entity.type
_entity.pdbx_description
1 polymer ?
#
loop_
_entity_poly.entity_id
_entity_poly.type
_entity_poly.pdbx_seq_one_letter_code
_entity_poly.pdbx_strand_id
1 'polypeptide(L)'
;MAGHSHWAGIKHKKGKADKQRSKIFSKLSKEITVAAKLGDKDPAMNPRLRSAVQAARSANMPKENIERAIDKSSVNTELNFENLRYEGFGPEKVAVIIEALTDNKNRTASSLSLIHI
;
A
#
# COMPACT_ATOMS: atom_id res chain seq x y z
N MET A 1 38.26 -4.65 14.98
CA MET A 1 37.44 -5.82 15.33
C MET A 1 36.46 -6.14 14.20
N ALA A 2 36.84 -7.09 13.38
CA ALA A 2 36.07 -7.45 12.17
C ALA A 2 34.65 -7.97 12.48
N GLY A 3 34.46 -8.67 13.62
CA GLY A 3 33.15 -9.19 13.99
C GLY A 3 32.10 -8.14 14.30
N HIS A 4 32.48 -7.00 14.86
CA HIS A 4 31.57 -5.91 15.16
C HIS A 4 31.08 -5.20 13.91
N SER A 5 31.97 -4.97 12.93
CA SER A 5 31.59 -4.36 11.66
C SER A 5 30.63 -5.23 10.86
N HIS A 6 30.87 -6.54 10.87
CA HIS A 6 30.00 -7.51 10.19
C HIS A 6 28.61 -7.55 10.82
N TRP A 7 28.53 -7.63 12.15
CA TRP A 7 27.27 -7.63 12.89
C TRP A 7 26.47 -6.34 12.68
N ALA A 8 27.14 -5.18 12.75
CA ALA A 8 26.50 -3.89 12.52
C ALA A 8 25.93 -3.79 11.09
N GLY A 9 26.66 -4.32 10.09
CA GLY A 9 26.18 -4.35 8.71
C GLY A 9 24.95 -5.21 8.52
N ILE A 10 24.90 -6.40 9.14
CA ILE A 10 23.74 -7.29 9.09
C ILE A 10 22.54 -6.66 9.76
N LYS A 11 22.71 -6.08 10.94
CA LYS A 11 21.64 -5.41 11.69
C LYS A 11 21.05 -4.25 10.88
N HIS A 12 21.87 -3.47 10.23
CA HIS A 12 21.43 -2.34 9.39
C HIS A 12 20.65 -2.81 8.16
N LYS A 13 21.13 -3.85 7.47
CA LYS A 13 20.44 -4.44 6.33
C LYS A 13 19.08 -5.02 6.73
N LYS A 14 19.01 -5.69 7.87
CA LYS A 14 17.77 -6.26 8.39
C LYS A 14 16.75 -5.16 8.68
N GLY A 15 17.15 -4.07 9.34
CA GLY A 15 16.27 -2.94 9.63
C GLY A 15 15.72 -2.29 8.36
N LYS A 16 16.54 -2.15 7.32
CA LYS A 16 16.11 -1.62 6.03
C LYS A 16 15.11 -2.54 5.33
N ALA A 17 15.36 -3.85 5.36
CA ALA A 17 14.44 -4.83 4.79
C ALA A 17 13.10 -4.86 5.54
N ASP A 18 13.13 -4.75 6.87
CA ASP A 18 11.92 -4.70 7.71
C ASP A 18 11.08 -3.44 7.42
N LYS A 19 11.73 -2.30 7.20
CA LYS A 19 11.04 -1.06 6.82
C LYS A 19 10.35 -1.18 5.45
N GLN A 20 11.02 -1.79 4.48
CA GLN A 20 10.43 -2.02 3.16
C GLN A 20 9.25 -2.96 3.23
N ARG A 21 9.37 -4.05 3.98
CA ARG A 21 8.27 -5.00 4.21
C ARG A 21 7.09 -4.31 4.86
N SER A 22 7.34 -3.48 5.87
CA SER A 22 6.30 -2.72 6.57
C SER A 22 5.52 -1.80 5.63
N LYS A 23 6.21 -1.12 4.72
CA LYS A 23 5.59 -0.27 3.71
C LYS A 23 4.72 -1.07 2.74
N ILE A 24 5.22 -2.21 2.27
CA ILE A 24 4.49 -3.09 1.37
C ILE A 24 3.24 -3.63 2.06
N PHE A 25 3.36 -4.10 3.30
CA PHE A 25 2.22 -4.61 4.06
C PHE A 25 1.17 -3.54 4.33
N SER A 26 1.59 -2.31 4.62
CA SER A 26 0.67 -1.19 4.82
C SER A 26 -0.14 -0.90 3.55
N LYS A 27 0.51 -0.89 2.40
CA LYS A 27 -0.16 -0.68 1.11
C LYS A 27 -1.13 -1.81 0.78
N LEU A 28 -0.73 -3.05 1.01
CA LEU A 28 -1.58 -4.22 0.76
C LEU A 28 -2.77 -4.26 1.71
N SER A 29 -2.58 -3.95 2.99
CA SER A 29 -3.67 -3.84 3.97
C SER A 29 -4.68 -2.77 3.56
N LYS A 30 -4.20 -1.61 3.14
CA LYS A 30 -5.05 -0.51 2.68
C LYS A 30 -5.88 -0.93 1.46
N GLU A 31 -5.26 -1.58 0.49
CA GLU A 31 -5.94 -2.06 -0.71
C GLU A 31 -7.02 -3.09 -0.36
N ILE A 32 -6.73 -4.02 0.55
CA ILE A 32 -7.71 -5.01 1.03
C ILE A 32 -8.89 -4.32 1.68
N THR A 33 -8.64 -3.37 2.57
CA THR A 33 -9.69 -2.64 3.28
C THR A 33 -10.58 -1.87 2.32
N VAL A 34 -10.00 -1.18 1.36
CA VAL A 34 -10.75 -0.40 0.36
C VAL A 34 -11.55 -1.32 -0.55
N ALA A 35 -10.97 -2.41 -1.02
CA ALA A 35 -11.66 -3.36 -1.87
C ALA A 35 -12.87 -3.97 -1.16
N ALA A 36 -12.71 -4.33 0.13
CA ALA A 36 -13.80 -4.84 0.95
C ALA A 36 -14.89 -3.80 1.22
N LYS A 37 -14.51 -2.54 1.36
CA LYS A 37 -15.44 -1.43 1.61
C LYS A 37 -16.27 -1.10 0.38
N LEU A 38 -15.66 -1.13 -0.81
CA LEU A 38 -16.32 -0.78 -2.07
C LEU A 38 -17.15 -1.92 -2.67
N GLY A 39 -16.99 -3.13 -2.17
CA GLY A 39 -17.69 -4.31 -2.66
C GLY A 39 -18.06 -5.25 -1.53
N ASP A 40 -18.12 -6.54 -1.85
CA ASP A 40 -18.42 -7.57 -0.86
C ASP A 40 -17.17 -7.91 -0.03
N LYS A 41 -17.37 -8.28 1.23
CA LYS A 41 -16.29 -8.75 2.11
C LYS A 41 -15.83 -10.17 1.79
N ASP A 42 -16.62 -10.92 1.02
CA ASP A 42 -16.25 -12.25 0.58
C ASP A 42 -15.41 -12.15 -0.69
N PRO A 43 -14.14 -12.62 -0.67
CA PRO A 43 -13.30 -12.61 -1.86
C PRO A 43 -13.91 -13.34 -3.06
N ALA A 44 -14.73 -14.36 -2.82
CA ALA A 44 -15.41 -15.10 -3.89
C ALA A 44 -16.38 -14.21 -4.67
N MET A 45 -16.96 -13.21 -4.01
CA MET A 45 -17.94 -12.28 -4.59
C MET A 45 -17.35 -10.94 -4.99
N ASN A 46 -16.06 -10.72 -4.76
CA ASN A 46 -15.40 -9.45 -4.99
C ASN A 46 -14.06 -9.66 -5.69
N PRO A 47 -13.99 -9.51 -7.03
CA PRO A 47 -12.76 -9.75 -7.79
C PRO A 47 -11.59 -8.87 -7.36
N ARG A 48 -11.84 -7.61 -7.03
CA ARG A 48 -10.81 -6.69 -6.55
C ARG A 48 -10.23 -7.14 -5.21
N LEU A 49 -11.10 -7.56 -4.30
CA LEU A 49 -10.67 -8.08 -3.00
C LEU A 49 -9.88 -9.38 -3.16
N ARG A 50 -10.31 -10.26 -4.06
CA ARG A 50 -9.61 -11.51 -4.35
C ARG A 50 -8.20 -11.24 -4.85
N SER A 51 -8.03 -10.30 -5.76
CA SER A 51 -6.72 -9.89 -6.28
C SER A 51 -5.84 -9.30 -5.18
N ALA A 52 -6.42 -8.45 -4.33
CA ALA A 52 -5.69 -7.84 -3.22
C ALA A 52 -5.23 -8.88 -2.19
N VAL A 53 -6.09 -9.84 -1.85
CA VAL A 53 -5.77 -10.94 -0.95
C VAL A 53 -4.67 -11.83 -1.54
N GLN A 54 -4.75 -12.12 -2.82
CA GLN A 54 -3.74 -12.93 -3.50
C GLN A 54 -2.38 -12.22 -3.49
N ALA A 55 -2.34 -10.93 -3.76
CA ALA A 55 -1.12 -10.14 -3.69
C ALA A 55 -0.52 -10.14 -2.27
N ALA A 56 -1.37 -10.02 -1.26
CA ALA A 56 -0.94 -10.06 0.14
C ALA A 56 -0.35 -11.42 0.52
N ARG A 57 -0.96 -12.52 0.07
CA ARG A 57 -0.43 -13.87 0.29
C ARG A 57 0.92 -14.06 -0.40
N SER A 58 1.05 -13.55 -1.60
CA SER A 58 2.33 -13.61 -2.36
C SER A 58 3.44 -12.84 -1.66
N ALA A 59 3.09 -11.79 -0.92
CA ALA A 59 4.04 -11.01 -0.13
C ALA A 59 4.26 -11.60 1.29
N ASN A 60 3.71 -12.79 1.57
CA ASN A 60 3.81 -13.48 2.85
C ASN A 60 3.12 -12.74 4.01
N MET A 61 2.05 -12.03 3.73
CA MET A 61 1.25 -11.41 4.79
C MET A 61 0.51 -12.50 5.58
N PRO A 62 0.60 -12.50 6.93
CA PRO A 62 -0.14 -13.47 7.74
C PRO A 62 -1.63 -13.39 7.51
N LYS A 63 -2.29 -14.54 7.54
CA LYS A 63 -3.74 -14.65 7.35
C LYS A 63 -4.51 -13.76 8.31
N GLU A 64 -4.08 -13.67 9.56
CA GLU A 64 -4.71 -12.81 10.58
C GLU A 64 -4.69 -11.34 10.19
N ASN A 65 -3.62 -10.89 9.57
CA ASN A 65 -3.50 -9.51 9.11
C ASN A 65 -4.45 -9.23 7.94
N ILE A 66 -4.61 -10.20 7.04
CA ILE A 66 -5.54 -10.11 5.92
C ILE A 66 -6.98 -10.02 6.44
N GLU A 67 -7.36 -10.91 7.36
CA GLU A 67 -8.69 -10.91 7.96
C GLU A 67 -8.97 -9.60 8.71
N ARG A 68 -7.99 -9.10 9.44
CA ARG A 68 -8.11 -7.83 10.17
C ARG A 68 -8.32 -6.65 9.21
N ALA A 69 -7.63 -6.66 8.07
CA ALA A 69 -7.79 -5.62 7.05
C ALA A 69 -9.20 -5.65 6.45
N ILE A 70 -9.77 -6.82 6.23
CA ILE A 70 -11.14 -6.99 5.75
C ILE A 70 -12.14 -6.50 6.80
N ASP A 71 -11.96 -6.88 8.05
CA ASP A 71 -12.85 -6.49 9.15
C ASP A 71 -12.84 -4.98 9.39
N LYS A 72 -11.69 -4.34 9.19
CA LYS A 72 -11.54 -2.91 9.35
C LYS A 72 -12.42 -2.11 8.39
N SER A 73 -12.79 -2.68 7.26
CA SER A 73 -13.68 -2.04 6.29
C SER A 73 -15.09 -1.76 6.83
N SER A 74 -15.54 -2.54 7.81
CA SER A 74 -16.87 -2.38 8.39
C SER A 74 -16.92 -1.49 9.62
N VAL A 75 -15.78 -1.31 10.30
CA VAL A 75 -15.72 -0.60 11.59
C VAL A 75 -15.55 0.90 11.43
N ASN A 76 -15.00 1.35 10.31
CA ASN A 76 -14.57 2.74 10.18
C ASN A 76 -15.25 3.42 8.99
N THR A 77 -16.39 4.06 9.26
CA THR A 77 -17.13 4.83 8.28
C THR A 77 -16.43 6.16 7.91
N GLU A 78 -15.41 6.56 8.67
CA GLU A 78 -14.68 7.81 8.43
C GLU A 78 -13.55 7.69 7.42
N LEU A 79 -13.09 6.46 7.14
CA LEU A 79 -12.03 6.23 6.16
C LEU A 79 -12.62 6.10 4.75
N ASN A 80 -12.86 7.24 4.13
CA ASN A 80 -13.25 7.31 2.74
C ASN A 80 -12.02 7.38 1.86
N PHE A 81 -11.49 6.21 1.46
CA PHE A 81 -10.44 6.17 0.48
C PHE A 81 -11.03 6.36 -0.92
N GLU A 82 -10.37 7.20 -1.70
CA GLU A 82 -10.74 7.44 -3.09
C GLU A 82 -9.59 7.05 -4.00
N ASN A 83 -9.94 6.47 -5.15
CA ASN A 83 -8.99 6.28 -6.23
C ASN A 83 -8.93 7.56 -7.04
N LEU A 84 -7.74 8.13 -7.13
CA LEU A 84 -7.48 9.33 -7.92
C LEU A 84 -6.51 8.99 -9.04
N ARG A 85 -6.77 9.56 -10.20
CA ARG A 85 -5.88 9.41 -11.34
C ARG A 85 -5.34 10.78 -11.71
N TYR A 86 -4.02 10.89 -11.75
CA TYR A 86 -3.32 12.09 -12.16
C TYR A 86 -2.63 11.82 -13.49
N GLU A 87 -2.78 12.73 -14.42
CA GLU A 87 -2.13 12.68 -15.70
C GLU A 87 -1.27 13.94 -15.87
N GLY A 88 -0.09 13.77 -16.43
CA GLY A 88 0.82 14.89 -16.63
C GLY A 88 1.98 14.50 -17.51
N PHE A 89 2.89 15.45 -17.65
CA PHE A 89 4.12 15.24 -18.41
C PHE A 89 5.32 15.34 -17.47
N GLY A 90 6.16 14.32 -17.49
CA GLY A 90 7.41 14.32 -16.80
C GLY A 90 8.51 15.00 -17.61
N PRO A 91 9.78 14.89 -17.18
CA PRO A 91 10.91 15.44 -17.92
C PRO A 91 10.91 14.94 -19.36
N GLU A 92 11.37 15.77 -20.30
CA GLU A 92 11.47 15.43 -21.71
C GLU A 92 10.13 15.11 -22.38
N LYS A 93 9.03 15.64 -21.86
CA LYS A 93 7.67 15.46 -22.41
C LYS A 93 7.18 14.02 -22.36
N VAL A 94 7.69 13.23 -21.42
CA VAL A 94 7.18 11.87 -21.20
C VAL A 94 5.83 11.93 -20.50
N ALA A 95 4.83 11.28 -21.07
CA ALA A 95 3.51 11.20 -20.44
C ALA A 95 3.57 10.30 -19.22
N VAL A 96 3.02 10.77 -18.10
CA VAL A 96 2.98 10.04 -16.84
C VAL A 96 1.55 9.92 -16.36
N ILE A 97 1.16 8.72 -15.96
CA ILE A 97 -0.13 8.44 -15.33
C ILE A 97 0.15 7.91 -13.92
N ILE A 98 -0.43 8.57 -12.93
CA ILE A 98 -0.29 8.15 -11.53
C ILE A 98 -1.65 7.81 -10.98
N GLU A 99 -1.81 6.59 -10.49
CA GLU A 99 -2.98 6.18 -9.75
C GLU A 99 -2.67 6.22 -8.27
N ALA A 100 -3.49 6.92 -7.51
CA ALA A 100 -3.32 7.07 -6.07
C ALA A 100 -4.57 6.65 -5.33
N LEU A 101 -4.37 5.96 -4.23
CA LEU A 101 -5.43 5.60 -3.29
C LEU A 101 -5.22 6.44 -2.03
N THR A 102 -6.15 7.34 -1.74
CA THR A 102 -5.98 8.29 -0.65
C THR A 102 -7.30 8.61 0.06
N ASP A 103 -7.19 8.96 1.32
CA ASP A 103 -8.25 9.52 2.13
C ASP A 103 -8.23 11.06 2.16
N ASN A 104 -7.20 11.67 1.56
CA ASN A 104 -7.05 13.13 1.53
C ASN A 104 -6.48 13.57 0.18
N LYS A 105 -7.35 14.06 -0.69
CA LYS A 105 -7.00 14.57 -2.03
C LYS A 105 -5.98 15.69 -1.99
N ASN A 106 -6.13 16.62 -1.05
CA ASN A 106 -5.27 17.80 -0.97
C ASN A 106 -3.84 17.42 -0.60
N ARG A 107 -3.68 16.51 0.36
CA ARG A 107 -2.37 16.01 0.75
C ARG A 107 -1.70 15.26 -0.39
N THR A 108 -2.43 14.43 -1.11
CA THR A 108 -1.91 13.69 -2.26
C THR A 108 -1.47 14.63 -3.37
N ALA A 109 -2.28 15.62 -3.72
CA ALA A 109 -1.95 16.60 -4.74
C ALA A 109 -0.67 17.38 -4.37
N SER A 110 -0.54 17.78 -3.10
CA SER A 110 0.66 18.47 -2.62
C SER A 110 1.90 17.57 -2.71
N SER A 111 1.78 16.30 -2.33
CA SER A 111 2.89 15.34 -2.41
C SER A 111 3.33 15.11 -3.84
N LEU A 112 2.40 15.00 -4.79
CA LEU A 112 2.71 14.82 -6.21
C LEU A 112 3.34 16.06 -6.81
N SER A 113 2.93 17.24 -6.38
CA SER A 113 3.52 18.51 -6.80
C SER A 113 5.00 18.59 -6.47
N LEU A 114 5.44 18.01 -5.34
CA LEU A 114 6.83 18.01 -4.91
C LEU A 114 7.75 17.15 -5.81
N ILE A 115 7.20 16.21 -6.56
CA ILE A 115 8.00 15.36 -7.45
C ILE A 115 8.03 15.88 -8.91
N HIS A 116 7.58 17.10 -9.11
CA HIS A 116 7.66 17.81 -10.41
C HIS A 116 7.00 17.08 -11.58
N ILE A 117 5.80 16.60 -11.36
CA ILE A 117 4.99 15.97 -12.42
C ILE A 117 4.02 16.98 -13.02
#